data_3f1562587150aff9bee35028b3981c12
#
_entry.id   3f1562587150aff9bee35028b3981c12
#
_cell.length_a   1.000
_cell.length_b   1.000
_cell.length_c   1.000
_cell.angle_alpha   90.00
_cell.angle_beta   90.00
_cell.angle_gamma   90.00
#
_symmetry.space_group_name_H-M   'P 1'
#
loop_
_entity.id
_entity.type
_entity.pdbx_description
1 polymer ?
#
loop_
_entity_poly.entity_id
_entity_poly.type
_entity_poly.pdbx_seq_one_letter_code
_entity_poly.pdbx_strand_id
1 'polypeptide(L)'
;MVRESHACLEQSKDLYREAEVLLYEELGLNPQNPLATIAPVSQSLNFSVRTLKESLHATGRLDSEYYQIKYDEIEKVIKKQKFAKLSDLVNMQKSIEPGSEAYQENGIPFIRVSNFNKFGISDTDIFLDFAEFSQTIKPKKETILLSKDGSIGIAYCVKDDGDFITSSALLHLNIKGEKQREILPEYLTLILNSILVKLQAERDSGGSIIAHWRISEIEQILIPILDISIQEKIENLIKQSFTLRQKASELLQTAKQSVETAIEKG
;
A
#
# COMPACT_ATOMS: atom_id res chain seq x y z
N MET A 1 -23.63 -20.87 4.34
CA MET A 1 -23.14 -19.52 4.63
C MET A 1 -21.72 -19.49 5.24
N VAL A 2 -21.45 -19.94 6.50
CA VAL A 2 -20.09 -19.85 7.09
C VAL A 2 -19.02 -20.60 6.30
N ARG A 3 -19.27 -21.85 5.86
CA ARG A 3 -18.33 -22.61 5.02
C ARG A 3 -18.09 -21.95 3.67
N GLU A 4 -19.13 -21.37 3.09
CA GLU A 4 -19.05 -20.66 1.80
C GLU A 4 -18.27 -19.34 1.96
N SER A 5 -18.50 -18.59 3.02
CA SER A 5 -17.71 -17.40 3.38
C SER A 5 -16.22 -17.75 3.46
N HIS A 6 -15.87 -18.82 4.17
CA HIS A 6 -14.48 -19.28 4.27
C HIS A 6 -13.90 -19.66 2.90
N ALA A 7 -14.65 -20.40 2.08
CA ALA A 7 -14.20 -20.76 0.72
C ALA A 7 -13.95 -19.52 -0.16
N CYS A 8 -14.85 -18.54 -0.14
CA CYS A 8 -14.67 -17.27 -0.86
C CYS A 8 -13.42 -16.52 -0.36
N LEU A 9 -13.16 -16.52 0.94
CA LEU A 9 -12.00 -15.85 1.51
C LEU A 9 -10.68 -16.52 1.07
N GLU A 10 -10.60 -17.86 1.09
CA GLU A 10 -9.41 -18.60 0.63
C GLU A 10 -9.18 -18.36 -0.87
N GLN A 11 -10.20 -18.49 -1.69
CA GLN A 11 -10.10 -18.19 -3.12
C GLN A 11 -9.67 -16.75 -3.39
N SER A 12 -10.12 -15.80 -2.59
CA SER A 12 -9.66 -14.41 -2.68
C SER A 12 -8.16 -14.28 -2.40
N LYS A 13 -7.65 -15.00 -1.40
CA LYS A 13 -6.21 -14.99 -1.08
C LYS A 13 -5.38 -15.57 -2.23
N ASP A 14 -5.87 -16.65 -2.84
CA ASP A 14 -5.18 -17.31 -3.97
C ASP A 14 -5.09 -16.36 -5.16
N LEU A 15 -6.18 -15.68 -5.54
CA LEU A 15 -6.18 -14.68 -6.62
C LEU A 15 -5.24 -13.51 -6.36
N TYR A 16 -5.20 -13.01 -5.11
CA TYR A 16 -4.26 -11.94 -4.77
C TYR A 16 -2.82 -12.41 -4.86
N ARG A 17 -2.54 -13.63 -4.41
CA ARG A 17 -1.22 -14.27 -4.55
C ARG A 17 -0.83 -14.48 -6.01
N GLU A 18 -1.77 -14.88 -6.86
CA GLU A 18 -1.55 -15.04 -8.30
C GLU A 18 -1.15 -13.69 -8.95
N ALA A 19 -1.77 -12.59 -8.54
CA ALA A 19 -1.38 -11.26 -8.98
C ALA A 19 0.05 -10.89 -8.53
N GLU A 20 0.43 -11.22 -7.28
CA GLU A 20 1.80 -11.03 -6.76
C GLU A 20 2.81 -11.90 -7.52
N VAL A 21 2.47 -13.16 -7.81
CA VAL A 21 3.31 -14.08 -8.60
C VAL A 21 3.54 -13.52 -10.00
N LEU A 22 2.48 -13.14 -10.71
CA LEU A 22 2.59 -12.56 -12.05
C LEU A 22 3.47 -11.31 -12.05
N LEU A 23 3.31 -10.41 -11.08
CA LEU A 23 4.15 -9.24 -10.94
C LEU A 23 5.63 -9.59 -10.81
N TYR A 24 5.97 -10.54 -9.92
CA TYR A 24 7.37 -10.89 -9.68
C TYR A 24 8.00 -11.64 -10.86
N GLU A 25 7.26 -12.51 -11.53
CA GLU A 25 7.71 -13.21 -12.74
C GLU A 25 8.05 -12.23 -13.88
N GLU A 26 7.17 -11.25 -14.13
CA GLU A 26 7.38 -10.22 -15.15
C GLU A 26 8.59 -9.30 -14.83
N LEU A 27 8.93 -9.17 -13.56
CA LEU A 27 10.11 -8.44 -13.10
C LEU A 27 11.38 -9.30 -13.03
N GLY A 28 11.28 -10.60 -13.36
CA GLY A 28 12.39 -11.56 -13.30
C GLY A 28 12.83 -11.90 -11.87
N LEU A 29 11.91 -11.81 -10.91
CA LEU A 29 12.12 -12.17 -9.50
C LEU A 29 11.49 -13.52 -9.21
N ASN A 30 12.09 -14.29 -8.29
CA ASN A 30 11.47 -15.53 -7.81
C ASN A 30 10.24 -15.20 -6.92
N PRO A 31 9.01 -15.58 -7.33
CA PRO A 31 7.81 -15.24 -6.57
C PRO A 31 7.75 -15.85 -5.17
N GLN A 32 8.40 -17.01 -4.96
CA GLN A 32 8.43 -17.70 -3.66
C GLN A 32 9.42 -17.06 -2.69
N ASN A 33 10.48 -16.43 -3.20
CA ASN A 33 11.48 -15.73 -2.40
C ASN A 33 12.12 -14.60 -3.23
N PRO A 34 11.40 -13.46 -3.42
CA PRO A 34 11.92 -12.35 -4.23
C PRO A 34 13.22 -11.78 -3.68
N LEU A 35 13.36 -11.75 -2.35
CA LEU A 35 14.55 -11.22 -1.69
C LEU A 35 15.80 -12.05 -2.01
N ALA A 36 15.69 -13.37 -2.10
CA ALA A 36 16.84 -14.24 -2.46
C ALA A 36 17.33 -13.99 -3.90
N THR A 37 16.46 -13.53 -4.80
CA THR A 37 16.87 -13.13 -6.16
C THR A 37 17.60 -11.79 -6.15
N ILE A 38 17.19 -10.88 -5.25
CA ILE A 38 17.76 -9.53 -5.14
C ILE A 38 19.11 -9.57 -4.40
N ALA A 39 19.20 -10.33 -3.31
CA ALA A 39 20.38 -10.44 -2.47
C ALA A 39 20.70 -11.92 -2.22
N PRO A 40 21.34 -12.62 -3.17
CA PRO A 40 21.66 -14.03 -3.00
C PRO A 40 22.61 -14.23 -1.84
N VAL A 41 22.30 -15.21 -0.99
CA VAL A 41 23.03 -15.60 0.24
C VAL A 41 24.51 -15.97 -0.02
N SER A 42 24.89 -16.21 -1.28
CA SER A 42 26.25 -16.55 -1.69
C SER A 42 27.25 -15.39 -1.58
N GLN A 43 26.82 -14.16 -1.36
CA GLN A 43 27.71 -13.04 -1.08
C GLN A 43 28.01 -13.02 0.42
N SER A 44 29.16 -13.57 0.78
CA SER A 44 29.62 -13.76 2.17
C SER A 44 29.82 -12.47 2.98
N LEU A 45 29.79 -11.32 2.36
CA LEU A 45 29.99 -10.01 3.02
C LEU A 45 28.99 -9.00 2.45
N ASN A 46 28.15 -8.45 3.33
CA ASN A 46 27.26 -7.33 3.00
C ASN A 46 28.01 -6.00 3.15
N PHE A 47 28.84 -5.66 2.16
CA PHE A 47 29.54 -4.37 2.14
C PHE A 47 29.33 -3.67 0.80
N SER A 48 29.29 -2.35 0.82
CA SER A 48 29.33 -1.52 -0.39
C SER A 48 30.41 -0.45 -0.22
N VAL A 49 31.07 -0.11 -1.33
CA VAL A 49 32.06 0.96 -1.36
C VAL A 49 31.44 2.18 -2.03
N ARG A 50 31.49 3.30 -1.35
CA ARG A 50 30.98 4.59 -1.82
C ARG A 50 32.07 5.64 -1.78
N THR A 51 32.09 6.49 -2.76
CA THR A 51 32.93 7.70 -2.71
C THR A 51 32.26 8.74 -1.80
N LEU A 52 33.06 9.62 -1.21
CA LEU A 52 32.56 10.74 -0.40
C LEU A 52 31.57 11.61 -1.18
N LYS A 53 31.77 11.75 -2.49
CA LYS A 53 30.87 12.48 -3.38
C LYS A 53 29.49 11.81 -3.47
N GLU A 54 29.43 10.48 -3.64
CA GLU A 54 28.19 9.72 -3.68
C GLU A 54 27.42 9.81 -2.35
N SER A 55 28.13 9.80 -1.23
CA SER A 55 27.51 9.86 0.11
C SER A 55 27.08 11.28 0.48
N LEU A 56 27.99 12.25 0.49
CA LEU A 56 27.71 13.60 1.00
C LEU A 56 26.94 14.47 0.01
N HIS A 57 27.24 14.37 -1.30
CA HIS A 57 26.57 15.24 -2.28
C HIS A 57 25.26 14.69 -2.80
N ALA A 58 25.13 13.36 -2.92
CA ALA A 58 23.91 12.76 -3.46
C ALA A 58 22.85 12.53 -2.38
N THR A 59 23.21 12.08 -1.19
CA THR A 59 22.26 11.67 -0.14
C THR A 59 22.43 12.40 1.19
N GLY A 60 23.60 12.98 1.45
CA GLY A 60 23.97 13.55 2.75
C GLY A 60 24.09 12.50 3.88
N ARG A 61 24.16 11.21 3.55
CA ARG A 61 24.19 10.10 4.52
C ARG A 61 25.52 9.38 4.53
N LEU A 62 25.92 8.93 5.73
CA LEU A 62 27.16 8.16 5.97
C LEU A 62 26.86 6.83 6.70
N ASP A 63 25.60 6.54 7.01
CA ASP A 63 25.20 5.34 7.74
C ASP A 63 25.23 4.10 6.84
N SER A 64 25.83 3.03 7.32
CA SER A 64 25.97 1.76 6.59
C SER A 64 24.63 1.11 6.24
N GLU A 65 23.61 1.33 7.07
CA GLU A 65 22.24 0.82 6.86
C GLU A 65 21.64 1.30 5.54
N TYR A 66 21.91 2.54 5.16
CA TYR A 66 21.41 3.12 3.91
C TYR A 66 22.08 2.50 2.67
N TYR A 67 23.33 2.01 2.78
CA TYR A 67 24.14 1.55 1.65
C TYR A 67 24.23 0.03 1.52
N GLN A 68 23.22 -0.71 2.03
CA GLN A 68 23.18 -2.16 1.87
C GLN A 68 22.99 -2.54 0.39
N ILE A 69 23.66 -3.61 -0.04
CA ILE A 69 23.67 -4.08 -1.43
C ILE A 69 22.26 -4.35 -1.96
N LYS A 70 21.35 -4.86 -1.11
CA LYS A 70 19.97 -5.17 -1.49
C LYS A 70 19.23 -3.98 -2.10
N TYR A 71 19.55 -2.76 -1.69
CA TYR A 71 18.92 -1.54 -2.21
C TYR A 71 19.43 -1.18 -3.61
N ASP A 72 20.71 -1.40 -3.88
CA ASP A 72 21.25 -1.23 -5.24
C ASP A 72 20.70 -2.29 -6.19
N GLU A 73 20.58 -3.53 -5.73
CA GLU A 73 20.10 -4.63 -6.56
C GLU A 73 18.60 -4.48 -6.91
N ILE A 74 17.76 -4.04 -5.96
CA ILE A 74 16.35 -3.76 -6.27
C ILE A 74 16.20 -2.61 -7.26
N GLU A 75 17.03 -1.58 -7.14
CA GLU A 75 17.04 -0.48 -8.09
C GLU A 75 17.44 -0.92 -9.50
N LYS A 76 18.41 -1.85 -9.61
CA LYS A 76 18.78 -2.46 -10.90
C LYS A 76 17.63 -3.28 -11.50
N VAL A 77 16.89 -4.03 -10.69
CA VAL A 77 15.70 -4.77 -11.15
C VAL A 77 14.66 -3.81 -11.73
N ILE A 78 14.33 -2.74 -11.02
CA ILE A 78 13.36 -1.75 -11.47
C ILE A 78 13.82 -1.09 -12.78
N LYS A 79 15.10 -0.72 -12.88
CA LYS A 79 15.68 -0.02 -14.05
C LYS A 79 15.84 -0.91 -15.30
N LYS A 80 15.64 -2.23 -15.21
CA LYS A 80 15.55 -3.10 -16.38
C LYS A 80 14.24 -2.91 -17.15
N GLN A 81 13.23 -2.39 -16.52
CA GLN A 81 11.93 -2.07 -17.10
C GLN A 81 11.84 -0.58 -17.42
N LYS A 82 10.80 -0.17 -18.15
CA LYS A 82 10.38 1.22 -18.13
C LYS A 82 10.02 1.58 -16.69
N PHE A 83 10.45 2.71 -16.20
CA PHE A 83 10.16 3.16 -14.83
C PHE A 83 9.93 4.67 -14.77
N ALA A 84 9.30 5.12 -13.70
CA ALA A 84 9.13 6.53 -13.38
C ALA A 84 9.26 6.74 -11.86
N LYS A 85 9.46 7.98 -11.43
CA LYS A 85 9.31 8.34 -10.02
C LYS A 85 7.83 8.39 -9.66
N LEU A 86 7.50 8.08 -8.42
CA LEU A 86 6.10 8.12 -7.97
C LEU A 86 5.51 9.53 -8.15
N SER A 87 6.28 10.59 -7.91
CA SER A 87 5.87 11.98 -8.14
C SER A 87 5.51 12.30 -9.59
N ASP A 88 6.06 11.56 -10.57
CA ASP A 88 5.73 11.75 -11.98
C ASP A 88 4.37 11.12 -12.34
N LEU A 89 3.93 10.13 -11.57
CA LEU A 89 2.73 9.34 -11.82
C LEU A 89 1.49 9.84 -11.09
N VAL A 90 1.67 10.39 -9.88
CA VAL A 90 0.55 10.73 -8.99
C VAL A 90 0.63 12.16 -8.45
N ASN A 91 -0.53 12.71 -8.13
CA ASN A 91 -0.66 13.87 -7.23
C ASN A 91 -0.79 13.32 -5.80
N MET A 92 -0.02 13.89 -4.87
CA MET A 92 -0.01 13.49 -3.47
C MET A 92 -0.69 14.56 -2.62
N GLN A 93 -1.61 14.14 -1.75
CA GLN A 93 -2.26 15.02 -0.80
C GLN A 93 -2.15 14.44 0.60
N LYS A 94 -1.80 15.29 1.56
CA LYS A 94 -1.80 14.97 2.98
C LYS A 94 -3.17 15.34 3.55
N SER A 95 -3.73 14.46 4.38
CA SER A 95 -4.92 14.76 5.17
C SER A 95 -4.55 15.50 6.46
N ILE A 96 -5.42 15.50 7.44
CA ILE A 96 -5.31 16.32 8.66
C ILE A 96 -4.78 15.52 9.87
N GLU A 97 -4.35 16.27 10.87
CA GLU A 97 -4.05 15.74 12.21
C GLU A 97 -4.77 16.63 13.23
N PRO A 98 -6.04 16.31 13.57
CA PRO A 98 -6.87 17.19 14.37
C PRO A 98 -6.52 17.22 15.86
N GLY A 99 -5.66 16.30 16.34
CA GLY A 99 -5.44 16.10 17.77
C GLY A 99 -6.55 15.31 18.45
N SER A 100 -6.24 14.73 19.61
CA SER A 100 -7.18 13.86 20.34
C SER A 100 -8.36 14.62 20.96
N GLU A 101 -8.23 15.92 21.16
CA GLU A 101 -9.28 16.80 21.67
C GLU A 101 -10.46 16.99 20.69
N ALA A 102 -10.24 16.74 19.40
CA ALA A 102 -11.29 16.78 18.37
C ALA A 102 -12.05 15.46 18.21
N TYR A 103 -11.65 14.41 18.93
CA TYR A 103 -12.25 13.08 18.78
C TYR A 103 -13.60 13.00 19.46
N GLN A 104 -14.58 12.43 18.76
CA GLN A 104 -15.97 12.29 19.19
C GLN A 104 -16.45 10.86 19.02
N GLU A 105 -17.59 10.53 19.62
CA GLU A 105 -18.26 9.23 19.48
C GLU A 105 -19.15 9.13 18.23
N ASN A 106 -19.51 10.27 17.62
CA ASN A 106 -20.37 10.35 16.44
C ASN A 106 -19.89 11.47 15.50
N GLY A 107 -20.15 11.33 14.20
CA GLY A 107 -19.77 12.32 13.20
C GLY A 107 -19.18 11.68 11.95
N ILE A 108 -18.15 12.30 11.36
CA ILE A 108 -17.43 11.76 10.20
C ILE A 108 -16.39 10.74 10.71
N PRO A 109 -16.40 9.48 10.24
CA PRO A 109 -15.42 8.47 10.64
C PRO A 109 -13.98 8.95 10.39
N PHE A 110 -13.11 8.84 11.40
CA PHE A 110 -11.70 9.21 11.31
C PHE A 110 -10.81 7.98 11.26
N ILE A 111 -10.19 7.74 10.13
CA ILE A 111 -9.39 6.55 9.84
C ILE A 111 -7.91 6.83 10.10
N ARG A 112 -7.34 6.05 11.01
CA ARG A 112 -5.92 6.05 11.36
C ARG A 112 -5.21 4.83 10.76
N VAL A 113 -3.88 4.80 10.80
CA VAL A 113 -3.08 3.65 10.33
C VAL A 113 -3.49 2.34 11.00
N SER A 114 -3.94 2.38 12.28
CA SER A 114 -4.45 1.19 12.99
C SER A 114 -5.72 0.59 12.39
N ASN A 115 -6.51 1.38 11.67
CA ASN A 115 -7.75 0.95 11.02
C ASN A 115 -7.53 0.52 9.56
N PHE A 116 -6.28 0.40 9.10
CA PHE A 116 -5.93 0.35 7.70
C PHE A 116 -5.00 -0.82 7.39
N ASN A 117 -5.25 -1.53 6.30
CA ASN A 117 -4.36 -2.55 5.77
C ASN A 117 -4.52 -2.68 4.23
N LYS A 118 -3.69 -3.50 3.59
CA LYS A 118 -3.71 -3.66 2.13
C LYS A 118 -5.02 -4.25 1.56
N PHE A 119 -5.92 -4.72 2.40
CA PHE A 119 -7.19 -5.32 2.00
C PHE A 119 -8.40 -4.44 2.35
N GLY A 120 -8.19 -3.30 2.98
CA GLY A 120 -9.27 -2.38 3.27
C GLY A 120 -9.09 -1.62 4.57
N ILE A 121 -10.19 -1.04 4.96
CA ILE A 121 -10.35 -0.20 6.13
C ILE A 121 -11.31 -0.90 7.07
N SER A 122 -10.94 -1.04 8.34
CA SER A 122 -11.83 -1.53 9.39
C SER A 122 -12.61 -0.37 10.01
N ASP A 123 -13.69 -0.71 10.69
CA ASP A 123 -14.47 0.25 11.47
C ASP A 123 -13.59 1.02 12.46
N THR A 124 -14.01 2.23 12.77
CA THR A 124 -13.39 3.10 13.75
C THR A 124 -14.38 3.49 14.83
N ASP A 125 -13.89 3.68 16.03
CA ASP A 125 -14.59 4.24 17.18
C ASP A 125 -14.34 5.75 17.36
N ILE A 126 -13.63 6.37 16.42
CA ILE A 126 -13.26 7.78 16.45
C ILE A 126 -13.93 8.50 15.28
N PHE A 127 -14.62 9.58 15.61
CA PHE A 127 -15.31 10.44 14.66
C PHE A 127 -14.87 11.87 14.85
N LEU A 128 -15.11 12.70 13.84
CA LEU A 128 -14.85 14.14 13.86
C LEU A 128 -16.15 14.92 13.66
N ASP A 129 -16.22 16.11 14.25
CA ASP A 129 -17.39 16.99 14.13
C ASP A 129 -17.70 17.34 12.67
N PHE A 130 -18.95 17.17 12.27
CA PHE A 130 -19.35 17.41 10.88
C PHE A 130 -19.26 18.89 10.50
N ALA A 131 -19.62 19.80 11.40
CA ALA A 131 -19.63 21.23 11.09
C ALA A 131 -18.20 21.76 10.88
N GLU A 132 -17.25 21.26 11.68
CA GLU A 132 -15.85 21.68 11.61
C GLU A 132 -15.09 21.03 10.44
N PHE A 133 -15.32 19.71 10.19
CA PHE A 133 -14.48 18.92 9.28
C PHE A 133 -15.15 18.53 7.95
N SER A 134 -16.37 19.02 7.65
CA SER A 134 -17.10 18.68 6.41
C SER A 134 -16.34 19.01 5.12
N GLN A 135 -15.48 20.02 5.14
CA GLN A 135 -14.69 20.48 3.99
C GLN A 135 -13.31 19.78 3.89
N THR A 136 -13.00 18.90 4.84
CA THR A 136 -11.75 18.15 4.80
C THR A 136 -11.77 17.15 3.63
N ILE A 137 -10.59 16.93 3.06
CA ILE A 137 -10.44 15.98 1.95
C ILE A 137 -10.92 14.58 2.34
N LYS A 138 -11.77 14.01 1.52
CA LYS A 138 -12.22 12.61 1.58
C LYS A 138 -11.71 11.86 0.36
N PRO A 139 -11.26 10.60 0.50
CA PRO A 139 -10.76 9.84 -0.64
C PRO A 139 -11.91 9.52 -1.60
N LYS A 140 -11.63 9.63 -2.89
CA LYS A 140 -12.53 9.22 -3.96
C LYS A 140 -12.19 7.80 -4.41
N LYS A 141 -13.10 7.19 -5.15
CA LYS A 141 -12.83 5.94 -5.85
C LYS A 141 -11.52 6.04 -6.61
N GLU A 142 -10.72 4.97 -6.55
CA GLU A 142 -9.38 4.86 -7.15
C GLU A 142 -8.30 5.75 -6.50
N THR A 143 -8.62 6.52 -5.45
CA THR A 143 -7.57 7.11 -4.61
C THR A 143 -6.79 5.98 -3.94
N ILE A 144 -5.46 6.00 -4.05
CA ILE A 144 -4.60 5.06 -3.34
C ILE A 144 -4.19 5.72 -2.02
N LEU A 145 -4.54 5.09 -0.91
CA LEU A 145 -4.07 5.48 0.41
C LEU A 145 -2.73 4.80 0.67
N LEU A 146 -1.72 5.56 1.11
CA LEU A 146 -0.38 5.05 1.43
C LEU A 146 0.01 5.47 2.85
N SER A 147 0.34 4.50 3.70
CA SER A 147 0.83 4.78 5.05
C SER A 147 2.28 5.27 5.03
N LYS A 148 2.56 6.40 5.69
CA LYS A 148 3.89 7.01 5.79
C LYS A 148 4.45 7.09 7.21
N ASP A 149 3.65 6.85 8.22
CA ASP A 149 4.04 6.88 9.63
C ASP A 149 3.64 5.59 10.34
N GLY A 150 4.43 5.12 11.28
CA GLY A 150 4.21 3.89 12.03
C GLY A 150 4.42 2.64 11.17
N SER A 151 3.35 1.99 10.71
CA SER A 151 3.44 0.89 9.74
C SER A 151 3.51 1.46 8.33
N ILE A 152 4.70 1.82 7.88
CA ILE A 152 4.93 2.48 6.58
C ILE A 152 4.81 1.52 5.39
N GLY A 153 4.45 2.07 4.22
CA GLY A 153 4.47 1.36 2.94
C GLY A 153 3.30 0.41 2.72
N ILE A 154 2.22 0.51 3.53
CA ILE A 154 0.97 -0.18 3.26
C ILE A 154 0.14 0.68 2.32
N ALA A 155 -0.37 0.09 1.24
CA ALA A 155 -1.21 0.78 0.27
C ALA A 155 -2.54 0.06 0.05
N TYR A 156 -3.61 0.83 -0.16
CA TYR A 156 -4.95 0.34 -0.49
C TYR A 156 -5.61 1.27 -1.50
N CYS A 157 -6.13 0.71 -2.58
CA CYS A 157 -6.93 1.43 -3.56
C CYS A 157 -8.40 1.47 -3.12
N VAL A 158 -8.92 2.66 -2.90
CA VAL A 158 -10.30 2.89 -2.46
C VAL A 158 -11.28 2.44 -3.55
N LYS A 159 -12.26 1.60 -3.19
CA LYS A 159 -13.16 0.96 -4.16
C LYS A 159 -14.36 1.83 -4.53
N ASP A 160 -14.82 2.64 -3.59
CA ASP A 160 -15.96 3.55 -3.75
C ASP A 160 -15.62 4.88 -3.08
N ASP A 161 -16.37 5.94 -3.38
CA ASP A 161 -16.20 7.24 -2.73
C ASP A 161 -16.30 7.09 -1.21
N GLY A 162 -15.24 7.46 -0.51
CA GLY A 162 -15.17 7.35 0.95
C GLY A 162 -15.91 8.49 1.64
N ASP A 163 -16.80 8.17 2.60
CA ASP A 163 -17.39 9.17 3.50
C ASP A 163 -16.68 9.17 4.85
N PHE A 164 -15.36 9.26 4.80
CA PHE A 164 -14.48 9.29 5.97
C PHE A 164 -13.28 10.23 5.73
N ILE A 165 -12.66 10.65 6.82
CA ILE A 165 -11.44 11.44 6.82
C ILE A 165 -10.29 10.55 7.30
N THR A 166 -9.10 10.71 6.72
CA THR A 166 -7.91 9.98 7.15
C THR A 166 -7.00 10.85 8.01
N SER A 167 -6.21 10.23 8.88
CA SER A 167 -5.12 10.93 9.55
C SER A 167 -4.02 11.34 8.57
N SER A 168 -3.22 12.30 8.95
CA SER A 168 -2.06 12.77 8.16
C SER A 168 -0.97 11.71 7.94
N ALA A 169 -1.05 10.59 8.64
CA ALA A 169 -0.19 9.42 8.46
C ALA A 169 -0.53 8.61 7.20
N LEU A 170 -1.69 8.87 6.57
CA LEU A 170 -2.13 8.27 5.31
C LEU A 170 -2.11 9.34 4.21
N LEU A 171 -1.27 9.15 3.20
CA LEU A 171 -1.24 10.00 1.99
C LEU A 171 -2.32 9.54 1.02
N HIS A 172 -3.00 10.49 0.39
CA HIS A 172 -3.87 10.26 -0.76
C HIS A 172 -3.07 10.43 -2.05
N LEU A 173 -2.96 9.37 -2.83
CA LEU A 173 -2.30 9.35 -4.11
C LEU A 173 -3.35 9.21 -5.21
N ASN A 174 -3.40 10.18 -6.11
CA ASN A 174 -4.31 10.17 -7.24
C ASN A 174 -3.49 10.17 -8.53
N ILE A 175 -3.70 9.18 -9.39
CA ILE A 175 -3.00 9.08 -10.67
C ILE A 175 -3.30 10.33 -11.49
N LYS A 176 -2.26 10.96 -12.05
CA LYS A 176 -2.41 12.14 -12.91
C LYS A 176 -3.17 11.77 -14.18
N GLY A 177 -4.03 12.66 -14.65
CA GLY A 177 -4.90 12.40 -15.80
C GLY A 177 -4.17 11.92 -17.05
N GLU A 178 -3.01 12.53 -17.33
CA GLU A 178 -2.13 12.14 -18.47
C GLU A 178 -1.45 10.78 -18.27
N LYS A 179 -1.45 10.23 -17.05
CA LYS A 179 -0.85 8.94 -16.69
C LYS A 179 -1.83 7.78 -16.61
N GLN A 180 -3.12 8.02 -16.67
CA GLN A 180 -4.16 6.99 -16.55
C GLN A 180 -4.10 5.89 -17.64
N ARG A 181 -3.50 6.19 -18.80
CA ARG A 181 -3.26 5.20 -19.87
C ARG A 181 -1.94 4.46 -19.72
N GLU A 182 -1.09 4.87 -18.80
CA GLU A 182 0.26 4.33 -18.59
C GLU A 182 0.33 3.43 -17.35
N ILE A 183 -0.45 3.75 -16.31
CA ILE A 183 -0.45 3.01 -15.06
C ILE A 183 -1.87 2.88 -14.50
N LEU A 184 -2.23 1.66 -14.07
CA LEU A 184 -3.53 1.35 -13.50
C LEU A 184 -3.50 1.44 -11.96
N PRO A 185 -4.60 1.88 -11.29
CA PRO A 185 -4.62 2.07 -9.83
C PRO A 185 -4.30 0.81 -9.02
N GLU A 186 -4.89 -0.33 -9.40
CA GLU A 186 -4.68 -1.60 -8.70
C GLU A 186 -3.25 -2.13 -8.90
N TYR A 187 -2.70 -1.97 -10.10
CA TYR A 187 -1.31 -2.32 -10.39
C TYR A 187 -0.36 -1.47 -9.54
N LEU A 188 -0.54 -0.14 -9.52
CA LEU A 188 0.28 0.75 -8.68
C LEU A 188 0.16 0.39 -7.20
N THR A 189 -1.04 0.08 -6.73
CA THR A 189 -1.28 -0.35 -5.34
C THR A 189 -0.54 -1.64 -5.01
N LEU A 190 -0.51 -2.62 -5.93
CA LEU A 190 0.25 -3.85 -5.75
C LEU A 190 1.75 -3.59 -5.70
N ILE A 191 2.28 -2.73 -6.60
CA ILE A 191 3.69 -2.33 -6.57
C ILE A 191 4.04 -1.66 -5.24
N LEU A 192 3.22 -0.75 -4.74
CA LEU A 192 3.45 -0.06 -3.47
C LEU A 192 3.50 -1.04 -2.28
N ASN A 193 2.75 -2.14 -2.32
CA ASN A 193 2.78 -3.21 -1.32
C ASN A 193 3.91 -4.25 -1.54
N SER A 194 4.62 -4.19 -2.67
CA SER A 194 5.62 -5.20 -3.04
C SER A 194 6.96 -5.00 -2.34
N ILE A 195 7.83 -6.01 -2.44
CA ILE A 195 9.21 -5.94 -1.95
C ILE A 195 10.01 -4.79 -2.60
N LEU A 196 9.66 -4.38 -3.83
CA LEU A 196 10.33 -3.30 -4.53
C LEU A 196 10.23 -1.97 -3.77
N VAL A 197 9.04 -1.62 -3.34
CA VAL A 197 8.79 -0.37 -2.60
C VAL A 197 9.14 -0.54 -1.13
N LYS A 198 8.90 -1.73 -0.55
CA LYS A 198 9.28 -2.02 0.83
C LYS A 198 10.77 -1.80 1.08
N LEU A 199 11.65 -2.24 0.17
CA LEU A 199 13.10 -2.03 0.31
C LEU A 199 13.49 -0.57 0.12
N GLN A 200 12.83 0.18 -0.75
CA GLN A 200 13.06 1.62 -0.88
C GLN A 200 12.62 2.36 0.40
N ALA A 201 11.45 2.03 0.94
CA ALA A 201 10.95 2.59 2.20
C ALA A 201 11.86 2.24 3.40
N GLU A 202 12.35 1.00 3.48
CA GLU A 202 13.28 0.55 4.52
C GLU A 202 14.60 1.33 4.47
N ARG A 203 15.15 1.52 3.27
CA ARG A 203 16.36 2.33 3.07
C ARG A 203 16.17 3.75 3.57
N ASP A 204 15.06 4.38 3.21
CA ASP A 204 14.83 5.80 3.44
C ASP A 204 14.46 6.08 4.92
N SER A 205 13.65 5.22 5.53
CA SER A 205 13.16 5.38 6.91
C SER A 205 14.08 4.77 7.98
N GLY A 206 15.20 4.17 7.61
CA GLY A 206 16.13 3.52 8.54
C GLY A 206 16.68 4.45 9.61
N GLY A 207 16.93 3.87 10.83
CA GLY A 207 17.57 4.57 11.95
C GLY A 207 16.61 5.25 12.94
N SER A 208 15.30 5.17 12.78
CA SER A 208 14.30 5.67 13.73
C SER A 208 13.55 4.54 14.43
N ILE A 209 13.27 4.71 15.75
CA ILE A 209 12.46 3.76 16.54
C ILE A 209 11.01 3.73 16.01
N ILE A 210 10.48 4.89 15.61
CA ILE A 210 9.19 4.99 14.93
C ILE A 210 9.48 5.33 13.47
N ALA A 211 9.12 4.44 12.57
CA ALA A 211 9.32 4.67 11.15
C ALA A 211 8.52 5.89 10.69
N HIS A 212 9.20 6.84 10.09
CA HIS A 212 8.62 8.04 9.51
C HIS A 212 9.19 8.22 8.11
N TRP A 213 8.33 8.09 7.11
CA TRP A 213 8.71 8.20 5.71
C TRP A 213 8.38 9.58 5.17
N ARG A 214 9.39 10.36 4.86
CA ARG A 214 9.22 11.74 4.42
C ARG A 214 8.59 11.79 3.02
N ILE A 215 7.70 12.74 2.80
CA ILE A 215 7.04 12.92 1.49
C ILE A 215 8.08 13.11 0.38
N SER A 216 9.14 13.87 0.63
CA SER A 216 10.24 14.08 -0.33
C SER A 216 10.99 12.78 -0.72
N GLU A 217 10.99 11.77 0.13
CA GLU A 217 11.54 10.44 -0.15
C GLU A 217 10.50 9.60 -0.92
N ILE A 218 9.23 9.63 -0.50
CA ILE A 218 8.11 8.97 -1.19
C ILE A 218 8.01 9.44 -2.64
N GLU A 219 8.19 10.73 -2.90
CA GLU A 219 8.21 11.32 -4.24
C GLU A 219 9.27 10.71 -5.17
N GLN A 220 10.39 10.25 -4.62
CA GLN A 220 11.52 9.70 -5.37
C GLN A 220 11.45 8.18 -5.56
N ILE A 221 10.45 7.48 -5.01
CA ILE A 221 10.30 6.03 -5.19
C ILE A 221 10.24 5.71 -6.68
N LEU A 222 11.04 4.72 -7.08
CA LEU A 222 11.02 4.22 -8.44
C LEU A 222 9.94 3.14 -8.60
N ILE A 223 9.08 3.34 -9.58
CA ILE A 223 7.96 2.46 -9.91
C ILE A 223 8.22 1.86 -11.30
N PRO A 224 8.34 0.52 -11.44
CA PRO A 224 8.41 -0.12 -12.74
C PRO A 224 7.05 -0.01 -13.44
N ILE A 225 7.07 0.19 -14.75
CA ILE A 225 5.87 0.31 -15.59
C ILE A 225 5.89 -0.84 -16.59
N LEU A 226 5.16 -1.91 -16.27
CA LEU A 226 4.97 -3.05 -17.16
C LEU A 226 4.00 -2.70 -18.29
N ASP A 227 3.98 -3.53 -19.32
CA ASP A 227 3.02 -3.38 -20.42
C ASP A 227 1.59 -3.37 -19.88
N ILE A 228 0.74 -2.52 -20.46
CA ILE A 228 -0.63 -2.31 -20.01
C ILE A 228 -1.43 -3.61 -19.98
N SER A 229 -1.20 -4.53 -20.91
CA SER A 229 -1.85 -5.83 -20.95
C SER A 229 -1.53 -6.72 -19.74
N ILE A 230 -0.33 -6.57 -19.17
CA ILE A 230 0.07 -7.27 -17.94
C ILE A 230 -0.57 -6.59 -16.73
N GLN A 231 -0.56 -5.25 -16.71
CA GLN A 231 -1.23 -4.49 -15.66
C GLN A 231 -2.74 -4.82 -15.58
N GLU A 232 -3.42 -4.95 -16.74
CA GLU A 232 -4.84 -5.34 -16.83
C GLU A 232 -5.09 -6.74 -16.28
N LYS A 233 -4.21 -7.71 -16.53
CA LYS A 233 -4.30 -9.06 -15.95
C LYS A 233 -4.18 -9.00 -14.43
N ILE A 234 -3.18 -8.29 -13.91
CA ILE A 234 -2.97 -8.07 -12.48
C ILE A 234 -4.22 -7.41 -11.85
N GLU A 235 -4.70 -6.32 -12.47
CA GLU A 235 -5.88 -5.60 -11.99
C GLU A 235 -7.12 -6.50 -11.94
N ASN A 236 -7.34 -7.34 -12.96
CA ASN A 236 -8.46 -8.28 -12.99
C ASN A 236 -8.40 -9.30 -11.85
N LEU A 237 -7.22 -9.88 -11.57
CA LEU A 237 -7.02 -10.79 -10.44
C LEU A 237 -7.32 -10.11 -9.10
N ILE A 238 -6.83 -8.88 -8.92
CA ILE A 238 -7.08 -8.10 -7.71
C ILE A 238 -8.56 -7.78 -7.55
N LYS A 239 -9.24 -7.29 -8.59
CA LYS A 239 -10.68 -6.98 -8.57
C LYS A 239 -11.52 -8.21 -8.21
N GLN A 240 -11.21 -9.38 -8.79
CA GLN A 240 -11.88 -10.65 -8.44
C GLN A 240 -11.62 -11.03 -6.99
N SER A 241 -10.38 -10.89 -6.49
CA SER A 241 -10.02 -11.11 -5.10
C SER A 241 -10.88 -10.25 -4.17
N PHE A 242 -11.00 -8.95 -4.43
CA PHE A 242 -11.79 -8.04 -3.60
C PHE A 242 -13.30 -8.35 -3.66
N THR A 243 -13.83 -8.72 -4.82
CA THR A 243 -15.25 -9.15 -4.96
C THR A 243 -15.55 -10.38 -4.08
N LEU A 244 -14.64 -11.36 -4.06
CA LEU A 244 -14.79 -12.54 -3.20
C LEU A 244 -14.66 -12.21 -1.71
N ARG A 245 -13.80 -11.25 -1.33
CA ARG A 245 -13.72 -10.77 0.07
C ARG A 245 -15.01 -10.11 0.51
N GLN A 246 -15.57 -9.26 -0.32
CA GLN A 246 -16.84 -8.62 -0.05
C GLN A 246 -17.95 -9.68 0.14
N LYS A 247 -18.06 -10.64 -0.79
CA LYS A 247 -19.03 -11.74 -0.68
C LYS A 247 -18.82 -12.56 0.60
N ALA A 248 -17.56 -12.83 0.98
CA ALA A 248 -17.26 -13.55 2.21
C ALA A 248 -17.72 -12.78 3.46
N SER A 249 -17.51 -11.47 3.49
CA SER A 249 -17.96 -10.60 4.59
C SER A 249 -19.48 -10.55 4.70
N GLU A 250 -20.19 -10.38 3.59
CA GLU A 250 -21.66 -10.36 3.52
C GLU A 250 -22.28 -11.68 4.01
N LEU A 251 -21.73 -12.83 3.56
CA LEU A 251 -22.15 -14.16 4.01
C LEU A 251 -21.95 -14.36 5.52
N LEU A 252 -20.84 -13.86 6.07
CA LEU A 252 -20.55 -13.96 7.48
C LEU A 252 -21.50 -13.08 8.31
N GLN A 253 -21.76 -11.87 7.86
CA GLN A 253 -22.70 -10.95 8.50
C GLN A 253 -24.12 -11.51 8.51
N THR A 254 -24.58 -12.06 7.37
CA THR A 254 -25.90 -12.72 7.25
C THR A 254 -25.98 -13.91 8.18
N ALA A 255 -24.91 -14.71 8.30
CA ALA A 255 -24.89 -15.84 9.23
C ALA A 255 -25.00 -15.39 10.69
N LYS A 256 -24.30 -14.32 11.10
CA LYS A 256 -24.40 -13.74 12.44
C LYS A 256 -25.83 -13.27 12.75
N GLN A 257 -26.41 -12.47 11.88
CA GLN A 257 -27.78 -11.98 12.02
C GLN A 257 -28.82 -13.11 12.12
N SER A 258 -28.62 -14.19 11.34
CA SER A 258 -29.50 -15.36 11.39
C SER A 258 -29.46 -16.06 12.76
N VAL A 259 -28.26 -16.15 13.38
CA VAL A 259 -28.10 -16.73 14.72
C VAL A 259 -28.72 -15.83 15.81
N GLU A 260 -28.43 -14.53 15.77
CA GLU A 260 -29.00 -13.54 16.69
C GLU A 260 -30.54 -13.55 16.64
N THR A 261 -31.12 -13.52 15.43
CA THR A 261 -32.58 -13.62 15.26
C THR A 261 -33.16 -14.93 15.80
N ALA A 262 -32.44 -16.03 15.65
CA ALA A 262 -32.91 -17.33 16.19
C ALA A 262 -32.86 -17.37 17.72
N ILE A 263 -31.87 -16.73 18.33
CA ILE A 263 -31.76 -16.62 19.80
C ILE A 263 -32.88 -15.72 20.37
N GLU A 264 -33.20 -14.62 19.71
CA GLU A 264 -34.23 -13.67 20.15
C GLU A 264 -35.66 -14.24 20.03
N LYS A 265 -35.88 -15.21 19.14
CA LYS A 265 -37.20 -15.84 18.90
C LYS A 265 -37.42 -17.15 19.63
N GLY A 266 -36.42 -17.71 20.25
CA GLY A 266 -36.49 -18.95 21.02
C GLY A 266 -36.65 -18.70 22.50
#